data_257280ad25919f23aa79e3bb9d3ad564
#
_entry.id   257280ad25919f23aa79e3bb9d3ad564
#
_cell.length_a   1.000
_cell.length_b   1.000
_cell.length_c   1.000
_cell.angle_alpha   90.00
_cell.angle_beta   90.00
_cell.angle_gamma   90.00
#
_symmetry.space_group_name_H-M   'P 1'
#
loop_
_entity.id
_entity.type
_entity.pdbx_description
1 polymer ?
#
loop_
_entity_poly.entity_id
_entity_poly.type
_entity_poly.pdbx_seq_one_letter_code
_entity_poly.pdbx_strand_id
1 'polypeptide(L)'
;HIGPAEHKSFEDYMHCKGLLFRQCRIGIVNGDDEHLDQVLAGHTCKVETFGLSEENDLRAENLKMVHKPGYLGISYHAAGMIDMDVEIDIPGKFSVYNSLAAIAVCLHFKVREADIKTALKQAKVKGRVELVKVSDDFTLMIDYAHNAMSLESLLTTLREYEPGRLVCLFGCGGNRSKARRFEMAEVSGRLADFTIITSDNPRFEKPEDILDDIESGIKKTDGKYVKIADRKEAIRLYYPLSSLQHI
;
A
#
# COMPACT_ATOMS: atom_id res chain seq x y z
N HIS A 1 -5.11 15.24 0.62
CA HIS A 1 -6.27 15.79 1.32
C HIS A 1 -6.62 17.17 0.77
N ILE A 2 -7.68 17.25 -0.04
CA ILE A 2 -8.22 18.48 -0.57
C ILE A 2 -9.46 18.80 0.25
N GLY A 3 -9.53 19.99 0.84
CA GLY A 3 -10.65 20.42 1.66
C GLY A 3 -10.43 21.78 2.29
N PRO A 4 -11.48 22.42 2.84
CA PRO A 4 -11.42 23.80 3.31
C PRO A 4 -10.39 24.08 4.40
N ALA A 5 -9.97 23.04 5.14
CA ALA A 5 -9.01 23.15 6.23
C ALA A 5 -7.56 22.79 5.83
N GLU A 6 -7.33 22.30 4.60
CA GLU A 6 -6.02 21.81 4.17
C GLU A 6 -5.58 22.51 2.87
N HIS A 7 -5.92 21.92 1.71
CA HIS A 7 -5.58 22.48 0.40
C HIS A 7 -6.86 22.85 -0.36
N LYS A 8 -6.86 24.04 -0.99
CA LYS A 8 -8.01 24.56 -1.73
C LYS A 8 -8.32 23.79 -3.01
N SER A 9 -7.28 23.25 -3.65
CA SER A 9 -7.38 22.47 -4.86
C SER A 9 -6.19 21.49 -4.98
N PHE A 10 -6.22 20.66 -6.00
CA PHE A 10 -5.10 19.76 -6.31
C PHE A 10 -3.85 20.53 -6.76
N GLU A 11 -4.02 21.62 -7.50
CA GLU A 11 -2.94 22.50 -7.92
C GLU A 11 -2.28 23.18 -6.71
N ASP A 12 -3.07 23.62 -5.73
CA ASP A 12 -2.55 24.17 -4.46
C ASP A 12 -1.75 23.12 -3.69
N TYR A 13 -2.23 21.88 -3.65
CA TYR A 13 -1.51 20.75 -3.06
C TYR A 13 -0.16 20.49 -3.76
N MET A 14 -0.16 20.44 -5.10
CA MET A 14 1.08 20.25 -5.88
C MET A 14 2.06 21.41 -5.68
N HIS A 15 1.56 22.65 -5.70
CA HIS A 15 2.38 23.83 -5.43
C HIS A 15 3.05 23.75 -4.04
N CYS A 16 2.27 23.40 -2.99
CA CYS A 16 2.82 23.23 -1.64
C CYS A 16 3.91 22.15 -1.57
N LYS A 17 3.71 21.01 -2.27
CA LYS A 17 4.74 19.98 -2.41
C LYS A 17 5.99 20.51 -3.11
N GLY A 18 5.81 21.30 -4.16
CA GLY A 18 6.90 21.90 -4.95
C GLY A 18 7.79 22.87 -4.18
N LEU A 19 7.28 23.49 -3.10
CA LEU A 19 8.07 24.41 -2.27
C LEU A 19 9.32 23.75 -1.66
N LEU A 20 9.29 22.43 -1.43
CA LEU A 20 10.46 21.69 -0.95
C LEU A 20 11.63 21.79 -1.95
N PHE A 21 11.34 21.68 -3.24
CA PHE A 21 12.35 21.67 -4.31
C PHE A 21 12.96 23.05 -4.62
N ARG A 22 12.44 24.10 -3.97
CA ARG A 22 13.03 25.45 -3.97
C ARG A 22 13.97 25.69 -2.78
N GLN A 23 14.02 24.76 -1.82
CA GLN A 23 14.76 24.91 -0.56
C GLN A 23 15.85 23.84 -0.39
N CYS A 24 15.80 22.74 -1.14
CA CYS A 24 16.79 21.67 -1.07
C CYS A 24 17.91 21.88 -2.10
N ARG A 25 19.03 21.21 -1.90
CA ARG A 25 20.16 21.20 -2.86
C ARG A 25 19.99 20.11 -3.91
N ILE A 26 19.40 18.99 -3.51
CA ILE A 26 19.13 17.81 -4.34
C ILE A 26 17.68 17.41 -4.08
N GLY A 27 16.91 17.28 -5.15
CA GLY A 27 15.54 16.76 -5.14
C GLY A 27 15.53 15.35 -5.70
N ILE A 28 15.21 14.37 -4.88
CA ILE A 28 15.03 12.99 -5.30
C ILE A 28 13.53 12.75 -5.52
N VAL A 29 13.13 12.42 -6.74
CA VAL A 29 11.73 12.41 -7.16
C VAL A 29 11.41 11.17 -7.97
N ASN A 30 10.12 10.74 -7.90
CA ASN A 30 9.61 9.70 -8.77
C ASN A 30 9.44 10.27 -10.19
N GLY A 31 10.27 9.81 -11.14
CA GLY A 31 10.23 10.26 -12.52
C GLY A 31 9.08 9.69 -13.35
N ASP A 32 8.37 8.67 -12.82
CA ASP A 32 7.21 8.09 -13.47
C ASP A 32 5.88 8.79 -13.06
N ASP A 33 5.95 9.83 -12.21
CA ASP A 33 4.76 10.57 -11.77
C ASP A 33 4.30 11.54 -12.87
N GLU A 34 3.06 11.41 -13.33
CA GLU A 34 2.47 12.24 -14.38
C GLU A 34 2.40 13.74 -14.04
N HIS A 35 2.48 14.08 -12.75
CA HIS A 35 2.45 15.47 -12.26
C HIS A 35 3.83 16.05 -11.93
N LEU A 36 4.90 15.31 -12.26
CA LEU A 36 6.27 15.68 -11.86
C LEU A 36 6.64 17.10 -12.29
N ASP A 37 6.38 17.46 -13.56
CA ASP A 37 6.69 18.80 -14.09
C ASP A 37 5.98 19.90 -13.33
N GLN A 38 4.73 19.65 -12.90
CA GLN A 38 3.93 20.62 -12.15
C GLN A 38 4.46 20.78 -10.72
N VAL A 39 4.87 19.68 -10.07
CA VAL A 39 5.49 19.70 -8.73
C VAL A 39 6.85 20.37 -8.76
N LEU A 40 7.63 20.16 -9.80
CA LEU A 40 8.97 20.76 -9.95
C LEU A 40 8.93 22.19 -10.51
N ALA A 41 7.77 22.76 -10.84
CA ALA A 41 7.66 24.10 -11.39
C ALA A 41 8.38 25.13 -10.51
N GLY A 42 9.43 25.78 -11.06
CA GLY A 42 10.25 26.76 -10.36
C GLY A 42 11.20 26.16 -9.30
N HIS A 43 11.57 24.89 -9.38
CA HIS A 43 12.61 24.30 -8.54
C HIS A 43 13.98 24.97 -8.82
N THR A 44 14.86 24.91 -7.82
CA THR A 44 16.23 25.45 -7.90
C THR A 44 17.29 24.40 -7.57
N CYS A 45 16.87 23.21 -7.21
CA CYS A 45 17.75 22.10 -6.83
C CYS A 45 18.21 21.29 -8.06
N LYS A 46 19.30 20.52 -7.90
CA LYS A 46 19.61 19.41 -8.80
C LYS A 46 18.54 18.35 -8.64
N VAL A 47 17.88 17.95 -9.72
CA VAL A 47 16.88 16.87 -9.69
C VAL A 47 17.56 15.55 -10.02
N GLU A 48 17.22 14.51 -9.28
CA GLU A 48 17.56 13.11 -9.52
C GLU A 48 16.29 12.30 -9.50
N THR A 49 16.07 11.52 -10.55
CA THR A 49 14.83 10.75 -10.75
C THR A 49 15.03 9.29 -10.39
N PHE A 50 13.97 8.68 -9.87
CA PHE A 50 13.89 7.23 -9.71
C PHE A 50 12.55 6.71 -10.22
N GLY A 51 12.54 5.46 -10.72
CA GLY A 51 11.32 4.84 -11.22
C GLY A 51 11.54 3.53 -11.94
N LEU A 52 10.56 3.13 -12.75
CA LEU A 52 10.60 1.94 -13.58
C LEU A 52 10.95 2.24 -15.04
N SER A 53 10.71 3.47 -15.51
CA SER A 53 11.02 3.91 -16.86
C SER A 53 12.52 4.01 -17.08
N GLU A 54 12.96 3.75 -18.30
CA GLU A 54 14.39 3.74 -18.67
C GLU A 54 15.05 5.12 -18.56
N GLU A 55 14.26 6.19 -18.62
CA GLU A 55 14.73 7.56 -18.53
C GLU A 55 15.15 8.00 -17.12
N ASN A 56 14.82 7.21 -16.09
CA ASN A 56 15.17 7.55 -14.72
C ASN A 56 16.67 7.37 -14.43
N ASP A 57 17.25 8.27 -13.63
CA ASP A 57 18.65 8.19 -13.18
C ASP A 57 18.91 6.93 -12.36
N LEU A 58 17.94 6.51 -11.53
CA LEU A 58 17.93 5.25 -10.80
C LEU A 58 16.66 4.49 -11.12
N ARG A 59 16.79 3.31 -11.72
CA ARG A 59 15.62 2.54 -12.17
C ARG A 59 15.64 1.10 -11.69
N ALA A 60 14.48 0.50 -11.61
CA ALA A 60 14.33 -0.91 -11.31
C ALA A 60 13.97 -1.69 -12.59
N GLU A 61 14.75 -2.70 -12.88
CA GLU A 61 14.59 -3.60 -14.01
C GLU A 61 14.34 -5.04 -13.52
N ASN A 62 13.76 -5.89 -14.38
CA ASN A 62 13.61 -7.33 -14.12
C ASN A 62 12.85 -7.65 -12.84
N LEU A 63 11.72 -6.94 -12.57
CA LEU A 63 10.90 -7.15 -11.41
C LEU A 63 10.35 -8.58 -11.35
N LYS A 64 10.48 -9.23 -10.20
CA LYS A 64 9.96 -10.58 -9.94
C LYS A 64 9.26 -10.63 -8.59
N MET A 65 8.05 -11.18 -8.57
CA MET A 65 7.36 -11.51 -7.33
C MET A 65 8.07 -12.69 -6.64
N VAL A 66 8.31 -12.56 -5.35
CA VAL A 66 8.94 -13.60 -4.53
C VAL A 66 7.94 -14.10 -3.52
N HIS A 67 7.53 -15.36 -3.67
CA HIS A 67 6.60 -16.03 -2.78
C HIS A 67 7.27 -17.25 -2.15
N LYS A 68 7.34 -17.27 -0.83
CA LYS A 68 7.83 -18.39 0.00
C LYS A 68 6.94 -18.50 1.23
N PRO A 69 6.85 -19.63 1.93
CA PRO A 69 6.09 -19.74 3.17
C PRO A 69 6.47 -18.64 4.18
N GLY A 70 5.50 -17.81 4.57
CA GLY A 70 5.68 -16.68 5.48
C GLY A 70 6.48 -15.49 4.90
N TYR A 71 6.64 -15.41 3.58
CA TYR A 71 7.37 -14.36 2.89
C TYR A 71 6.65 -13.97 1.58
N LEU A 72 6.29 -12.72 1.46
CA LEU A 72 5.81 -12.12 0.22
C LEU A 72 6.65 -10.88 -0.08
N GLY A 73 7.48 -10.96 -1.10
CA GLY A 73 8.42 -9.90 -1.44
C GLY A 73 8.48 -9.63 -2.93
N ILE A 74 9.39 -8.76 -3.29
CA ILE A 74 9.71 -8.44 -4.67
C ILE A 74 11.22 -8.34 -4.83
N SER A 75 11.75 -8.85 -5.93
CA SER A 75 13.14 -8.66 -6.31
C SER A 75 13.24 -7.92 -7.63
N TYR A 76 14.29 -7.16 -7.81
CA TYR A 76 14.59 -6.42 -9.03
C TYR A 76 16.08 -6.11 -9.14
N HIS A 77 16.51 -5.69 -10.31
CA HIS A 77 17.83 -5.15 -10.55
C HIS A 77 17.78 -3.63 -10.53
N ALA A 78 18.51 -2.98 -9.64
CA ALA A 78 18.68 -1.53 -9.61
C ALA A 78 19.79 -1.11 -10.56
N ALA A 79 19.49 -0.26 -11.53
CA ALA A 79 20.41 0.19 -12.57
C ALA A 79 20.47 1.72 -12.64
N GLY A 80 21.52 2.26 -13.26
CA GLY A 80 21.75 3.71 -13.41
C GLY A 80 22.71 4.25 -12.37
N MET A 81 22.24 4.89 -11.32
CA MET A 81 23.11 5.45 -10.25
C MET A 81 23.87 4.37 -9.48
N ILE A 82 23.42 3.12 -9.51
CA ILE A 82 24.03 1.94 -8.92
C ILE A 82 23.71 0.73 -9.80
N ASP A 83 24.48 -0.33 -9.67
CA ASP A 83 24.27 -1.61 -10.35
C ASP A 83 24.23 -2.71 -9.30
N MET A 84 23.02 -3.14 -8.88
CA MET A 84 22.86 -4.15 -7.83
C MET A 84 21.51 -4.88 -7.87
N ASP A 85 21.53 -6.16 -7.51
CA ASP A 85 20.31 -6.91 -7.25
C ASP A 85 19.75 -6.58 -5.87
N VAL A 86 18.44 -6.35 -5.81
CA VAL A 86 17.68 -5.99 -4.61
C VAL A 86 16.58 -7.01 -4.36
N GLU A 87 16.37 -7.39 -3.11
CA GLU A 87 15.23 -8.16 -2.63
C GLU A 87 14.63 -7.45 -1.41
N ILE A 88 13.32 -7.24 -1.41
CA ILE A 88 12.56 -6.59 -0.34
C ILE A 88 11.45 -7.52 0.17
N ASP A 89 11.29 -7.61 1.50
CA ASP A 89 10.23 -8.39 2.17
C ASP A 89 8.95 -7.53 2.37
N ILE A 90 8.56 -6.80 1.32
CA ILE A 90 7.32 -6.02 1.26
C ILE A 90 6.79 -6.16 -0.17
N PRO A 91 5.59 -6.72 -0.37
CA PRO A 91 5.05 -6.95 -1.70
C PRO A 91 4.65 -5.66 -2.42
N GLY A 92 4.56 -5.77 -3.74
CA GLY A 92 3.98 -4.76 -4.61
C GLY A 92 4.94 -3.71 -5.15
N LYS A 93 4.57 -3.17 -6.31
CA LYS A 93 5.39 -2.18 -7.05
C LYS A 93 5.68 -0.92 -6.25
N PHE A 94 4.76 -0.51 -5.35
CA PHE A 94 4.99 0.67 -4.51
C PHE A 94 6.22 0.50 -3.58
N SER A 95 6.53 -0.73 -3.15
CA SER A 95 7.73 -0.98 -2.35
C SER A 95 9.02 -0.89 -3.17
N VAL A 96 8.95 -1.13 -4.48
CA VAL A 96 10.07 -0.86 -5.40
C VAL A 96 10.36 0.64 -5.44
N TYR A 97 9.35 1.48 -5.68
CA TYR A 97 9.52 2.94 -5.66
C TYR A 97 10.06 3.45 -4.33
N ASN A 98 9.53 2.96 -3.21
CA ASN A 98 10.00 3.34 -1.88
C ASN A 98 11.46 2.93 -1.64
N SER A 99 11.85 1.74 -2.09
CA SER A 99 13.24 1.27 -1.96
C SER A 99 14.20 2.01 -2.87
N LEU A 100 13.80 2.35 -4.11
CA LEU A 100 14.60 3.19 -5.00
C LEU A 100 14.84 4.58 -4.39
N ALA A 101 13.81 5.20 -3.82
CA ALA A 101 13.96 6.47 -3.10
C ALA A 101 14.95 6.35 -1.94
N ALA A 102 14.86 5.27 -1.15
CA ALA A 102 15.78 5.01 -0.04
C ALA A 102 17.21 4.77 -0.54
N ILE A 103 17.41 4.00 -1.62
CA ILE A 103 18.71 3.77 -2.25
C ILE A 103 19.32 5.11 -2.69
N ALA A 104 18.57 5.94 -3.42
CA ALA A 104 19.05 7.24 -3.89
C ALA A 104 19.53 8.12 -2.72
N VAL A 105 18.77 8.17 -1.61
CA VAL A 105 19.22 8.88 -0.39
C VAL A 105 20.49 8.27 0.18
N CYS A 106 20.57 6.95 0.31
CA CYS A 106 21.73 6.24 0.87
C CYS A 106 23.02 6.50 0.06
N LEU A 107 22.92 6.61 -1.26
CA LEU A 107 24.07 6.93 -2.12
C LEU A 107 24.68 8.30 -1.79
N HIS A 108 23.85 9.32 -1.48
CA HIS A 108 24.36 10.63 -1.05
C HIS A 108 25.08 10.58 0.29
N PHE A 109 24.74 9.65 1.16
CA PHE A 109 25.44 9.42 2.43
C PHE A 109 26.58 8.41 2.32
N LYS A 110 26.91 7.94 1.10
CA LYS A 110 27.98 6.97 0.83
C LYS A 110 27.83 5.68 1.63
N VAL A 111 26.59 5.23 1.85
CA VAL A 111 26.30 3.95 2.48
C VAL A 111 26.76 2.84 1.54
N ARG A 112 27.41 1.81 2.08
CA ARG A 112 27.93 0.70 1.28
C ARG A 112 26.78 -0.12 0.70
N GLU A 113 26.95 -0.57 -0.53
CA GLU A 113 25.95 -1.43 -1.23
C GLU A 113 25.51 -2.63 -0.39
N ALA A 114 26.44 -3.34 0.24
CA ALA A 114 26.14 -4.49 1.09
C ALA A 114 25.22 -4.16 2.27
N ASP A 115 25.40 -2.95 2.85
CA ASP A 115 24.56 -2.48 3.95
C ASP A 115 23.16 -2.10 3.46
N ILE A 116 23.06 -1.46 2.28
CA ILE A 116 21.79 -1.16 1.61
C ILE A 116 21.02 -2.45 1.34
N LYS A 117 21.62 -3.44 0.71
CA LYS A 117 21.01 -4.75 0.42
C LYS A 117 20.49 -5.43 1.69
N THR A 118 21.31 -5.44 2.73
CA THR A 118 20.95 -6.07 4.02
C THR A 118 19.77 -5.36 4.68
N ALA A 119 19.80 -4.03 4.69
CA ALA A 119 18.74 -3.23 5.30
C ALA A 119 17.40 -3.37 4.55
N LEU A 120 17.42 -3.34 3.21
CA LEU A 120 16.22 -3.50 2.39
C LEU A 120 15.58 -4.88 2.55
N LYS A 121 16.39 -5.94 2.62
CA LYS A 121 15.91 -7.31 2.84
C LYS A 121 15.26 -7.49 4.22
N GLN A 122 15.67 -6.71 5.21
CA GLN A 122 15.15 -6.76 6.57
C GLN A 122 14.12 -5.67 6.88
N ALA A 123 13.89 -4.75 5.93
CA ALA A 123 13.00 -3.62 6.12
C ALA A 123 11.57 -4.10 6.39
N LYS A 124 10.99 -3.64 7.49
CA LYS A 124 9.59 -3.88 7.86
C LYS A 124 8.98 -2.59 8.37
N VAL A 125 7.77 -2.32 7.92
CA VAL A 125 7.02 -1.14 8.36
C VAL A 125 5.77 -1.62 9.07
N LYS A 126 5.68 -1.40 10.40
CA LYS A 126 4.52 -1.80 11.20
C LYS A 126 3.22 -1.23 10.63
N GLY A 127 2.22 -2.10 10.47
CA GLY A 127 0.92 -1.74 9.93
C GLY A 127 0.91 -1.36 8.45
N ARG A 128 1.98 -1.66 7.69
CA ARG A 128 2.07 -1.45 6.26
C ARG A 128 2.50 -2.74 5.59
N VAL A 129 1.54 -3.47 5.03
CA VAL A 129 1.77 -4.79 4.42
C VAL A 129 2.58 -5.70 5.37
N GLU A 130 2.30 -5.59 6.66
CA GLU A 130 3.02 -6.31 7.70
C GLU A 130 2.58 -7.76 7.74
N LEU A 131 3.49 -8.68 7.42
CA LEU A 131 3.26 -10.11 7.54
C LEU A 131 3.34 -10.54 9.01
N VAL A 132 2.28 -11.18 9.51
CA VAL A 132 2.23 -11.72 10.87
C VAL A 132 2.26 -13.25 10.76
N LYS A 133 3.34 -13.85 11.25
CA LYS A 133 3.47 -15.31 11.24
C LYS A 133 2.64 -15.92 12.36
N VAL A 134 1.50 -16.50 12.01
CA VAL A 134 0.55 -17.16 12.94
C VAL A 134 0.28 -18.61 12.56
N SER A 135 0.53 -19.01 11.31
CA SER A 135 0.33 -20.35 10.77
C SER A 135 1.26 -20.58 9.59
N ASP A 136 1.52 -21.83 9.26
CA ASP A 136 2.19 -22.22 8.02
C ASP A 136 1.17 -22.50 6.88
N ASP A 137 -0.14 -22.61 7.22
CA ASP A 137 -1.22 -22.90 6.26
C ASP A 137 -1.74 -21.68 5.52
N PHE A 138 -1.55 -20.48 6.08
CA PHE A 138 -1.99 -19.22 5.49
C PHE A 138 -1.10 -18.03 5.88
N THR A 139 -1.14 -17.00 5.05
CA THR A 139 -0.47 -15.73 5.31
C THR A 139 -1.45 -14.73 5.92
N LEU A 140 -1.16 -14.23 7.11
CA LEU A 140 -1.86 -13.10 7.72
C LEU A 140 -1.09 -11.81 7.46
N MET A 141 -1.80 -10.79 6.99
CA MET A 141 -1.23 -9.49 6.68
C MET A 141 -2.01 -8.37 7.37
N ILE A 142 -1.31 -7.36 7.86
CA ILE A 142 -1.89 -6.13 8.39
C ILE A 142 -1.47 -4.96 7.52
N ASP A 143 -2.45 -4.18 7.05
CA ASP A 143 -2.19 -2.99 6.25
C ASP A 143 -3.01 -1.79 6.76
N TYR A 144 -2.56 -0.60 6.37
CA TYR A 144 -3.18 0.68 6.72
C TYR A 144 -4.12 1.21 5.64
N ALA A 145 -4.45 0.44 4.61
CA ALA A 145 -5.39 0.85 3.58
C ALA A 145 -6.70 1.33 4.23
N HIS A 146 -7.09 2.58 3.98
CA HIS A 146 -8.20 3.25 4.65
C HIS A 146 -9.09 4.03 3.69
N ASN A 147 -8.93 3.85 2.40
CA ASN A 147 -9.79 4.35 1.32
C ASN A 147 -9.83 3.34 0.16
N ALA A 148 -10.74 3.54 -0.77
CA ALA A 148 -10.97 2.60 -1.89
C ALA A 148 -9.72 2.41 -2.74
N MET A 149 -9.04 3.47 -3.12
CA MET A 149 -7.86 3.41 -3.99
C MET A 149 -6.71 2.62 -3.34
N SER A 150 -6.43 2.84 -2.05
CA SER A 150 -5.38 2.09 -1.35
C SER A 150 -5.75 0.63 -1.13
N LEU A 151 -7.03 0.33 -0.86
CA LEU A 151 -7.51 -1.04 -0.73
C LEU A 151 -7.47 -1.78 -2.08
N GLU A 152 -7.87 -1.11 -3.16
CA GLU A 152 -7.80 -1.66 -4.51
C GLU A 152 -6.36 -1.97 -4.92
N SER A 153 -5.44 -1.03 -4.70
CA SER A 153 -4.00 -1.24 -4.96
C SER A 153 -3.45 -2.43 -4.17
N LEU A 154 -3.81 -2.56 -2.88
CA LEU A 154 -3.37 -3.66 -2.03
C LEU A 154 -3.92 -5.01 -2.54
N LEU A 155 -5.24 -5.12 -2.74
CA LEU A 155 -5.85 -6.38 -3.16
C LEU A 155 -5.41 -6.80 -4.56
N THR A 156 -5.26 -5.86 -5.50
CA THR A 156 -4.71 -6.12 -6.84
C THR A 156 -3.27 -6.64 -6.74
N THR A 157 -2.43 -5.98 -5.92
CA THR A 157 -1.07 -6.45 -5.67
C THR A 157 -1.04 -7.87 -5.11
N LEU A 158 -1.91 -8.19 -4.15
CA LEU A 158 -1.96 -9.52 -3.56
C LEU A 158 -2.43 -10.58 -4.55
N ARG A 159 -3.29 -10.23 -5.51
CA ARG A 159 -3.69 -11.12 -6.60
C ARG A 159 -2.53 -11.49 -7.53
N GLU A 160 -1.54 -10.62 -7.71
CA GLU A 160 -0.34 -10.92 -8.49
C GLU A 160 0.50 -12.07 -7.89
N TYR A 161 0.31 -12.40 -6.61
CA TYR A 161 0.94 -13.56 -5.93
C TYR A 161 0.11 -14.85 -6.05
N GLU A 162 -0.95 -14.86 -6.84
CA GLU A 162 -1.80 -16.03 -7.13
C GLU A 162 -2.28 -16.77 -5.87
N PRO A 163 -2.88 -16.08 -4.89
CA PRO A 163 -3.36 -16.73 -3.68
C PRO A 163 -4.51 -17.70 -4.01
N GLY A 164 -4.52 -18.88 -3.39
CA GLY A 164 -5.64 -19.81 -3.53
C GLY A 164 -6.95 -19.22 -3.03
N ARG A 165 -6.91 -18.39 -2.00
CA ARG A 165 -8.05 -17.63 -1.47
C ARG A 165 -7.59 -16.32 -0.86
N LEU A 166 -8.19 -15.21 -1.25
CA LEU A 166 -7.93 -13.88 -0.70
C LEU A 166 -9.11 -13.42 0.16
N VAL A 167 -8.86 -13.25 1.46
CA VAL A 167 -9.87 -12.77 2.42
C VAL A 167 -9.52 -11.37 2.89
N CYS A 168 -10.49 -10.46 2.81
CA CYS A 168 -10.35 -9.08 3.26
C CYS A 168 -11.18 -8.86 4.53
N LEU A 169 -10.54 -8.52 5.65
CA LEU A 169 -11.20 -8.13 6.89
C LEU A 169 -10.97 -6.62 7.09
N PHE A 170 -12.03 -5.83 7.08
CA PHE A 170 -11.92 -4.40 7.29
C PHE A 170 -13.14 -3.79 7.99
N GLY A 171 -12.96 -2.56 8.47
CA GLY A 171 -13.99 -1.68 8.96
C GLY A 171 -13.65 -0.24 8.58
N CYS A 172 -14.58 0.69 8.83
CA CYS A 172 -14.37 2.10 8.55
C CYS A 172 -14.50 2.94 9.82
N GLY A 173 -13.68 3.98 9.93
CA GLY A 173 -13.76 4.92 11.04
C GLY A 173 -14.96 5.86 10.93
N GLY A 174 -15.57 6.19 12.06
CA GLY A 174 -16.62 7.17 12.16
C GLY A 174 -16.14 8.62 11.94
N ASN A 175 -17.06 9.56 11.74
CA ASN A 175 -16.79 10.98 11.46
C ASN A 175 -15.82 11.18 10.28
N ARG A 176 -15.98 10.38 9.26
CA ARG A 176 -15.26 10.47 7.98
C ARG A 176 -16.26 10.43 6.83
N SER A 177 -15.81 10.71 5.60
CA SER A 177 -16.66 10.62 4.41
C SER A 177 -17.40 9.29 4.33
N LYS A 178 -18.72 9.31 4.27
CA LYS A 178 -19.54 8.10 4.12
C LYS A 178 -19.29 7.40 2.77
N ALA A 179 -19.01 8.15 1.70
CA ALA A 179 -18.70 7.59 0.38
C ALA A 179 -17.61 6.53 0.47
N ARG A 180 -16.58 6.75 1.30
CA ARG A 180 -15.50 5.80 1.54
C ARG A 180 -16.00 4.41 1.97
N ARG A 181 -17.06 4.33 2.78
CA ARG A 181 -17.61 3.06 3.29
C ARG A 181 -18.14 2.20 2.15
N PHE A 182 -18.92 2.82 1.26
CA PHE A 182 -19.48 2.16 0.09
C PHE A 182 -18.38 1.78 -0.91
N GLU A 183 -17.48 2.71 -1.24
CA GLU A 183 -16.42 2.50 -2.21
C GLU A 183 -15.44 1.39 -1.78
N MET A 184 -15.01 1.36 -0.51
CA MET A 184 -14.15 0.29 0.01
C MET A 184 -14.86 -1.07 -0.01
N ALA A 185 -16.16 -1.09 0.29
CA ALA A 185 -16.96 -2.31 0.26
C ALA A 185 -17.10 -2.86 -1.17
N GLU A 186 -17.35 -1.99 -2.15
CA GLU A 186 -17.41 -2.37 -3.56
C GLU A 186 -16.06 -2.92 -4.06
N VAL A 187 -14.95 -2.29 -3.68
CA VAL A 187 -13.60 -2.78 -4.00
C VAL A 187 -13.35 -4.16 -3.40
N SER A 188 -13.63 -4.34 -2.11
CA SER A 188 -13.45 -5.63 -1.45
C SER A 188 -14.33 -6.72 -2.06
N GLY A 189 -15.61 -6.39 -2.35
CA GLY A 189 -16.55 -7.35 -2.95
C GLY A 189 -16.16 -7.79 -4.37
N ARG A 190 -15.44 -6.94 -5.12
CA ARG A 190 -14.94 -7.29 -6.47
C ARG A 190 -13.63 -8.07 -6.45
N LEU A 191 -12.72 -7.74 -5.52
CA LEU A 191 -11.33 -8.21 -5.58
C LEU A 191 -11.00 -9.31 -4.57
N ALA A 192 -11.74 -9.42 -3.44
CA ALA A 192 -11.55 -10.50 -2.49
C ALA A 192 -12.50 -11.68 -2.78
N ASP A 193 -12.07 -12.89 -2.42
CA ASP A 193 -12.94 -14.08 -2.50
C ASP A 193 -13.95 -14.11 -1.35
N PHE A 194 -13.61 -13.44 -0.25
CA PHE A 194 -14.48 -13.33 0.90
C PHE A 194 -14.17 -12.06 1.69
N THR A 195 -15.20 -11.34 2.13
CA THR A 195 -15.08 -10.13 2.93
C THR A 195 -15.64 -10.30 4.32
N ILE A 196 -14.92 -9.88 5.34
CA ILE A 196 -15.40 -9.82 6.72
C ILE A 196 -15.53 -8.33 7.10
N ILE A 197 -16.78 -7.88 7.23
CA ILE A 197 -17.11 -6.52 7.63
C ILE A 197 -17.14 -6.48 9.15
N THR A 198 -16.33 -5.60 9.75
CA THR A 198 -16.25 -5.49 11.22
C THR A 198 -16.10 -4.04 11.68
N SER A 199 -16.24 -3.79 12.99
CA SER A 199 -16.05 -2.46 13.54
C SER A 199 -14.58 -2.00 13.43
N ASP A 200 -14.42 -0.69 13.30
CA ASP A 200 -13.18 0.03 13.53
C ASP A 200 -13.46 1.11 14.60
N ASN A 201 -12.73 2.19 14.64
CA ASN A 201 -12.99 3.29 15.57
C ASN A 201 -14.25 4.08 15.17
N PRO A 202 -15.39 3.91 15.87
CA PRO A 202 -16.65 4.55 15.48
C PRO A 202 -16.69 6.04 15.84
N ARG A 203 -15.77 6.53 16.68
CA ARG A 203 -15.77 7.87 17.24
C ARG A 203 -17.11 8.22 17.89
N PHE A 204 -17.89 9.12 17.26
CA PHE A 204 -19.19 9.59 17.77
C PHE A 204 -20.38 8.98 17.00
N GLU A 205 -20.15 8.07 16.06
CA GLU A 205 -21.19 7.37 15.33
C GLU A 205 -21.50 6.01 15.97
N LYS A 206 -22.68 5.48 15.74
CA LYS A 206 -23.02 4.11 16.14
C LYS A 206 -22.27 3.12 15.23
N PRO A 207 -21.59 2.13 15.80
CA PRO A 207 -20.88 1.13 15.00
C PRO A 207 -21.77 0.44 13.97
N GLU A 208 -23.02 0.13 14.34
CA GLU A 208 -24.00 -0.55 13.50
C GLU A 208 -24.29 0.25 12.22
N ASP A 209 -24.48 1.58 12.34
CA ASP A 209 -24.76 2.44 11.20
C ASP A 209 -23.60 2.42 10.19
N ILE A 210 -22.36 2.36 10.69
CA ILE A 210 -21.16 2.26 9.85
C ILE A 210 -21.11 0.91 9.13
N LEU A 211 -21.42 -0.17 9.85
CA LEU A 211 -21.45 -1.53 9.29
C LEU A 211 -22.55 -1.67 8.23
N ASP A 212 -23.71 -1.04 8.43
CA ASP A 212 -24.83 -1.05 7.47
C ASP A 212 -24.48 -0.27 6.20
N ASP A 213 -23.79 0.86 6.33
CA ASP A 213 -23.26 1.61 5.18
C ASP A 213 -22.27 0.73 4.36
N ILE A 214 -21.33 0.04 5.02
CA ILE A 214 -20.37 -0.87 4.36
C ILE A 214 -21.13 -2.02 3.67
N GLU A 215 -22.09 -2.65 4.38
CA GLU A 215 -22.91 -3.72 3.84
C GLU A 215 -23.69 -3.29 2.61
N SER A 216 -24.21 -2.07 2.61
CA SER A 216 -24.93 -1.51 1.46
C SER A 216 -24.03 -1.35 0.23
N GLY A 217 -22.73 -1.08 0.42
CA GLY A 217 -21.76 -1.04 -0.65
C GLY A 217 -21.47 -2.42 -1.23
N ILE A 218 -21.20 -3.42 -0.38
CA ILE A 218 -20.83 -4.76 -0.86
C ILE A 218 -21.99 -5.49 -1.57
N LYS A 219 -23.25 -5.21 -1.15
CA LYS A 219 -24.46 -5.72 -1.80
C LYS A 219 -24.62 -5.28 -3.26
N LYS A 220 -23.86 -4.29 -3.73
CA LYS A 220 -23.83 -3.92 -5.15
C LYS A 220 -22.90 -4.80 -5.99
N THR A 221 -22.23 -5.76 -5.37
CA THR A 221 -21.31 -6.71 -5.98
C THR A 221 -21.78 -8.15 -5.74
N ASP A 222 -21.20 -9.10 -6.44
CA ASP A 222 -21.42 -10.54 -6.22
C ASP A 222 -20.51 -11.11 -5.11
N GLY A 223 -19.81 -10.25 -4.37
CA GLY A 223 -18.83 -10.62 -3.36
C GLY A 223 -19.48 -11.32 -2.15
N LYS A 224 -18.89 -12.43 -1.73
CA LYS A 224 -19.33 -13.15 -0.53
C LYS A 224 -18.82 -12.41 0.71
N TYR A 225 -19.68 -12.27 1.72
CA TYR A 225 -19.29 -11.55 2.93
C TYR A 225 -20.00 -12.07 4.19
N VAL A 226 -19.47 -11.66 5.33
CA VAL A 226 -20.12 -11.76 6.64
C VAL A 226 -19.93 -10.44 7.39
N LYS A 227 -20.93 -10.07 8.21
CA LYS A 227 -20.89 -8.88 9.08
C LYS A 227 -20.79 -9.32 10.53
N ILE A 228 -19.71 -8.96 11.22
CA ILE A 228 -19.44 -9.29 12.62
C ILE A 228 -18.95 -8.03 13.31
N ALA A 229 -19.79 -7.46 14.19
CA ALA A 229 -19.48 -6.17 14.84
C ALA A 229 -18.26 -6.25 15.75
N ASP A 230 -18.12 -7.29 16.56
CA ASP A 230 -16.93 -7.48 17.40
C ASP A 230 -15.71 -7.88 16.57
N ARG A 231 -14.70 -7.00 16.54
CA ARG A 231 -13.50 -7.23 15.73
C ARG A 231 -12.68 -8.43 16.20
N LYS A 232 -12.70 -8.75 17.51
CA LYS A 232 -11.98 -9.93 18.03
C LYS A 232 -12.66 -11.21 17.57
N GLU A 233 -13.98 -11.23 17.59
CA GLU A 233 -14.76 -12.36 17.07
C GLU A 233 -14.56 -12.51 15.55
N ALA A 234 -14.59 -11.41 14.81
CA ALA A 234 -14.32 -11.40 13.37
C ALA A 234 -12.94 -12.00 13.03
N ILE A 235 -11.91 -11.64 13.77
CA ILE A 235 -10.56 -12.21 13.61
C ILE A 235 -10.53 -13.70 13.99
N ARG A 236 -11.19 -14.09 15.08
CA ARG A 236 -11.24 -15.48 15.54
C ARG A 236 -11.98 -16.41 14.57
N LEU A 237 -13.03 -15.92 13.93
CA LEU A 237 -13.78 -16.71 12.94
C LEU A 237 -12.89 -17.09 11.74
N TYR A 238 -11.94 -16.25 11.39
CA TYR A 238 -11.02 -16.53 10.29
C TYR A 238 -10.02 -17.65 10.61
N TYR A 239 -9.58 -17.78 11.86
CA TYR A 239 -8.62 -18.80 12.28
C TYR A 239 -9.05 -20.26 11.96
N PRO A 240 -10.34 -20.68 12.19
CA PRO A 240 -10.81 -22.00 11.81
C PRO A 240 -11.16 -22.13 10.33
N LEU A 241 -11.55 -21.03 9.64
CA LEU A 241 -11.96 -21.08 8.22
C LEU A 241 -10.79 -21.33 7.27
N SER A 242 -9.56 -21.13 7.69
CA SER A 242 -8.36 -21.50 6.92
C SER A 242 -8.16 -23.02 6.82
N SER A 243 -8.68 -23.77 7.78
CA SER A 243 -8.63 -25.25 7.82
C SER A 243 -9.82 -25.93 7.12
N LEU A 244 -10.86 -25.19 6.75
CA LEU A 244 -12.01 -25.71 5.99
C LEU A 244 -11.77 -25.52 4.49
N GLN A 245 -11.03 -26.46 3.90
CA GLN A 245 -10.82 -26.54 2.44
C GLN A 245 -12.10 -26.90 1.64
N HIS A 246 -13.26 -26.97 2.28
CA HIS A 246 -14.51 -27.38 1.63
C HIS A 246 -15.67 -26.53 2.16
N ILE A 247 -15.95 -25.40 1.55
CA ILE A 247 -17.32 -24.90 1.31
C ILE A 247 -17.30 -24.03 0.06
#